data_0600cbb4694235996af45f92272b3c61
#
_entry.id   0600cbb4694235996af45f92272b3c61
#
_cell.length_a   1.000
_cell.length_b   1.000
_cell.length_c   1.000
_cell.angle_alpha   90.00
_cell.angle_beta   90.00
_cell.angle_gamma   90.00
#
_symmetry.space_group_name_H-M   'P 1'
#
loop_
_entity.id
_entity.type
_entity.pdbx_description
1 polymer ?
#
loop_
_entity_poly.entity_id
_entity_poly.type
_entity_poly.pdbx_seq_one_letter_code
_entity_poly.pdbx_strand_id
1 'polypeptide(L)'
;MVTPTDDYYAAHDGGSFAPIETTTVATWKAPAFLENLAVDAEGAVFLTVYSHNRIDRYDPATHTTTTFAELPAPPMGLAFDASGVLWTTGGTLRKGPGYIWQVERNGAVREWCEFPDALFMNGCTMHPNGRTLLACESSSGHILAIDLGQPRRWEVWLEGERLRPIERGYPGSNGIKIREGWAWISVSGRRLMVRVPIQPDGSAGDIEIAATHLQADDFAFGMSGSIYIATHPEHTFVRFDPTGARTTLAGPEQGMVGSTACAFGRAPGDEKALYVTTDGGFLIPHESGIQDAKLVRMEVGEPGWPLLQGA
;
A
#
# COMPACT_ATOMS: atom_id res chain seq x y z
N MET A 1 -22.84 -9.60 -16.78
CA MET A 1 -21.58 -10.20 -16.29
C MET A 1 -20.63 -10.17 -17.46
N VAL A 2 -19.65 -9.26 -17.45
CA VAL A 2 -18.55 -9.33 -18.41
C VAL A 2 -17.54 -10.27 -17.76
N THR A 3 -17.44 -11.50 -18.28
CA THR A 3 -16.34 -12.38 -17.94
C THR A 3 -15.05 -11.62 -18.26
N PRO A 4 -14.03 -11.57 -17.38
CA PRO A 4 -12.73 -11.05 -17.76
C PRO A 4 -12.30 -11.86 -18.99
N THR A 5 -12.29 -11.23 -20.14
CA THR A 5 -11.84 -11.85 -21.38
C THR A 5 -10.32 -12.02 -21.30
N ASP A 6 -9.76 -12.84 -22.18
CA ASP A 6 -8.30 -13.01 -22.31
C ASP A 6 -7.55 -11.67 -22.38
N ASP A 7 -8.20 -10.59 -22.84
CA ASP A 7 -7.69 -9.22 -22.76
C ASP A 7 -7.44 -8.72 -21.33
N TYR A 8 -8.12 -9.24 -20.32
CA TYR A 8 -7.86 -8.92 -18.93
C TYR A 8 -6.46 -9.40 -18.50
N TYR A 9 -6.02 -10.54 -19.02
CA TYR A 9 -4.73 -11.14 -18.73
C TYR A 9 -3.66 -10.85 -19.78
N ALA A 10 -4.05 -10.64 -21.04
CA ALA A 10 -3.15 -10.38 -22.16
C ALA A 10 -2.44 -9.02 -22.11
N ALA A 11 -2.86 -8.13 -21.23
CA ALA A 11 -2.33 -6.78 -21.15
C ALA A 11 -0.96 -6.64 -20.45
N HIS A 12 -0.30 -7.75 -20.11
CA HIS A 12 1.10 -7.74 -19.72
C HIS A 12 2.06 -7.70 -20.92
N ASP A 13 1.55 -7.84 -22.14
CA ASP A 13 2.33 -8.03 -23.36
C ASP A 13 2.89 -6.74 -23.96
N GLY A 14 3.30 -5.78 -23.18
CA GLY A 14 3.90 -4.53 -23.71
C GLY A 14 5.01 -3.96 -22.84
N GLY A 15 5.28 -4.55 -21.69
CA GLY A 15 6.31 -4.13 -20.76
C GLY A 15 7.66 -4.77 -21.06
N SER A 16 8.75 -4.08 -20.75
CA SER A 16 10.09 -4.67 -20.76
C SER A 16 10.34 -5.40 -19.44
N PHE A 17 11.15 -6.44 -19.50
CA PHE A 17 11.69 -7.12 -18.31
C PHE A 17 13.16 -6.71 -18.17
N ALA A 18 13.47 -5.94 -17.16
CA ALA A 18 14.81 -5.47 -16.84
C ALA A 18 15.05 -5.60 -15.33
N PRO A 19 15.27 -6.83 -14.85
CA PRO A 19 15.43 -7.08 -13.42
C PRO A 19 16.67 -6.37 -12.87
N ILE A 20 16.48 -5.78 -11.69
CA ILE A 20 17.58 -5.14 -10.95
C ILE A 20 17.98 -6.01 -9.75
N GLU A 21 19.13 -5.74 -9.20
CA GLU A 21 19.61 -6.45 -8.02
C GLU A 21 18.73 -6.15 -6.81
N THR A 22 18.41 -7.19 -6.05
CA THR A 22 17.59 -7.12 -4.84
C THR A 22 18.29 -7.80 -3.68
N THR A 23 17.99 -7.35 -2.46
CA THR A 23 18.46 -7.96 -1.22
C THR A 23 17.29 -8.25 -0.30
N THR A 24 17.11 -9.50 0.11
CA THR A 24 16.20 -9.81 1.22
C THR A 24 16.82 -9.35 2.52
N VAL A 25 16.23 -8.34 3.16
CA VAL A 25 16.77 -7.73 4.38
C VAL A 25 16.14 -8.28 5.66
N ALA A 26 14.93 -8.84 5.56
CA ALA A 26 14.28 -9.57 6.66
C ALA A 26 13.30 -10.62 6.11
N THR A 27 13.00 -11.63 6.95
CA THR A 27 12.17 -12.79 6.54
C THR A 27 11.24 -13.20 7.67
N TRP A 28 10.00 -13.51 7.33
CA TRP A 28 8.96 -14.04 8.22
C TRP A 28 8.57 -15.44 7.76
N LYS A 29 8.65 -16.39 8.68
CA LYS A 29 8.35 -17.80 8.38
C LYS A 29 6.92 -18.00 7.87
N ALA A 30 6.80 -18.81 6.83
CA ALA A 30 5.52 -19.21 6.29
C ALA A 30 4.68 -20.02 7.30
N PRO A 31 3.33 -19.83 7.31
CA PRO A 31 2.60 -18.87 6.50
C PRO A 31 2.61 -17.48 7.15
N ALA A 32 3.14 -16.48 6.47
CA ALA A 32 3.12 -15.09 6.90
C ALA A 32 2.63 -14.19 5.77
N PHE A 33 1.88 -13.15 6.13
CA PHE A 33 1.39 -12.15 5.19
C PHE A 33 1.82 -10.77 5.66
N LEU A 34 2.78 -10.18 4.97
CA LEU A 34 3.14 -8.77 5.12
C LEU A 34 2.30 -7.98 4.12
N GLU A 35 1.51 -7.03 4.61
CA GLU A 35 0.55 -6.37 3.73
C GLU A 35 1.03 -4.98 3.29
N ASN A 36 1.46 -4.15 4.23
CA ASN A 36 1.85 -2.77 3.93
C ASN A 36 3.09 -2.35 4.71
N LEU A 37 3.69 -1.22 4.32
CA LEU A 37 4.81 -0.63 5.04
C LEU A 37 4.81 0.89 4.98
N ALA A 38 5.45 1.50 5.96
CA ALA A 38 5.76 2.93 6.01
C ALA A 38 7.16 3.14 6.60
N VAL A 39 7.84 4.19 6.18
CA VAL A 39 9.19 4.52 6.66
C VAL A 39 9.12 5.81 7.47
N ASP A 40 9.63 5.80 8.72
CA ASP A 40 9.66 6.98 9.57
C ASP A 40 10.74 8.00 9.15
N ALA A 41 10.81 9.12 9.84
CA ALA A 41 11.75 10.18 9.53
C ALA A 41 13.21 9.76 9.79
N GLU A 42 13.44 8.82 10.67
CA GLU A 42 14.74 8.26 11.04
C GLU A 42 15.19 7.15 10.09
N GLY A 43 14.30 6.69 9.20
CA GLY A 43 14.56 5.66 8.19
C GLY A 43 14.21 4.23 8.62
N ALA A 44 13.61 4.03 9.79
CA ALA A 44 13.12 2.72 10.18
C ALA A 44 11.87 2.34 9.37
N VAL A 45 11.78 1.07 8.99
CA VAL A 45 10.66 0.53 8.20
C VAL A 45 9.68 -0.15 9.13
N PHE A 46 8.45 0.35 9.17
CA PHE A 46 7.33 -0.26 9.88
C PHE A 46 6.47 -1.03 8.89
N LEU A 47 6.07 -2.24 9.24
CA LEU A 47 5.33 -3.10 8.33
C LEU A 47 4.23 -3.88 9.05
N THR A 48 3.10 -4.05 8.40
CA THR A 48 1.98 -4.82 8.93
C THR A 48 2.19 -6.31 8.67
N VAL A 49 2.13 -7.09 9.75
CA VAL A 49 2.12 -8.55 9.70
C VAL A 49 0.69 -9.00 9.91
N TYR A 50 -0.10 -8.98 8.82
CA TYR A 50 -1.52 -9.28 8.81
C TYR A 50 -1.84 -10.61 9.52
N SER A 51 -1.11 -11.66 9.19
CA SER A 51 -1.29 -13.01 9.72
C SER A 51 -1.06 -13.14 11.22
N HIS A 52 -0.44 -12.14 11.85
CA HIS A 52 -0.05 -12.17 13.27
C HIS A 52 -0.61 -11.00 14.09
N ASN A 53 -1.51 -10.20 13.51
CA ASN A 53 -2.14 -9.05 14.18
C ASN A 53 -1.13 -8.08 14.83
N ARG A 54 -0.04 -7.77 14.13
CA ARG A 54 1.00 -6.90 14.69
C ARG A 54 1.65 -6.02 13.64
N ILE A 55 2.35 -5.01 14.12
CA ILE A 55 3.28 -4.20 13.34
C ILE A 55 4.69 -4.54 13.81
N ASP A 56 5.55 -4.91 12.86
CA ASP A 56 6.98 -5.08 13.13
C ASP A 56 7.74 -3.84 12.64
N ARG A 57 8.91 -3.57 13.26
CA ARG A 57 9.84 -2.51 12.92
C ARG A 57 11.16 -3.14 12.50
N TYR A 58 11.59 -2.85 11.28
CA TYR A 58 12.93 -3.16 10.77
C TYR A 58 13.79 -1.92 10.85
N ASP A 59 15.01 -2.07 11.38
CA ASP A 59 16.01 -1.03 11.48
C ASP A 59 17.13 -1.27 10.45
N PRO A 60 17.23 -0.42 9.40
CA PRO A 60 18.25 -0.61 8.36
C PRO A 60 19.71 -0.45 8.86
N ALA A 61 19.93 0.33 9.93
CA ALA A 61 21.27 0.56 10.46
C ALA A 61 21.83 -0.65 11.22
N THR A 62 20.94 -1.39 11.89
CA THR A 62 21.33 -2.57 12.71
C THR A 62 20.94 -3.90 12.07
N HIS A 63 20.17 -3.87 10.99
CA HIS A 63 19.57 -5.04 10.33
C HIS A 63 18.73 -5.91 11.29
N THR A 64 18.05 -5.28 12.24
CA THR A 64 17.23 -5.98 13.24
C THR A 64 15.75 -5.75 13.01
N THR A 65 14.95 -6.79 13.25
CA THR A 65 13.49 -6.72 13.25
C THR A 65 12.95 -6.97 14.64
N THR A 66 12.05 -6.11 15.11
CA THR A 66 11.38 -6.24 16.41
C THR A 66 9.88 -6.05 16.25
N THR A 67 9.07 -6.67 17.10
CA THR A 67 7.65 -6.34 17.20
C THR A 67 7.50 -4.97 17.80
N PHE A 68 6.81 -4.06 17.09
CA PHE A 68 6.58 -2.70 17.53
C PHE A 68 5.25 -2.56 18.27
N ALA A 69 4.18 -3.15 17.74
CA ALA A 69 2.85 -3.09 18.35
C ALA A 69 2.05 -4.36 18.04
N GLU A 70 1.28 -4.82 18.99
CA GLU A 70 0.28 -5.88 18.82
C GLU A 70 -1.12 -5.26 18.72
N LEU A 71 -1.96 -5.75 17.79
CA LEU A 71 -3.27 -5.20 17.52
C LEU A 71 -4.39 -6.23 17.81
N PRO A 72 -5.61 -5.76 18.13
CA PRO A 72 -6.74 -6.65 18.40
C PRO A 72 -7.22 -7.46 17.18
N ALA A 73 -6.93 -6.95 15.97
CA ALA A 73 -7.28 -7.59 14.71
C ALA A 73 -6.19 -7.30 13.64
N PRO A 74 -6.20 -7.99 12.49
CA PRO A 74 -5.17 -7.83 11.46
C PRO A 74 -5.03 -6.39 10.97
N PRO A 75 -3.81 -5.79 11.01
CA PRO A 75 -3.53 -4.49 10.39
C PRO A 75 -3.33 -4.62 8.88
N MET A 76 -3.66 -3.55 8.15
CA MET A 76 -3.54 -3.44 6.70
C MET A 76 -2.64 -2.24 6.34
N GLY A 77 -3.19 -1.12 5.90
CA GLY A 77 -2.45 0.07 5.50
C GLY A 77 -1.79 0.82 6.66
N LEU A 78 -0.70 1.52 6.35
CA LEU A 78 0.07 2.32 7.31
C LEU A 78 0.29 3.75 6.79
N ALA A 79 0.19 4.74 7.69
CA ALA A 79 0.60 6.11 7.42
C ALA A 79 1.09 6.80 8.71
N PHE A 80 2.19 7.52 8.63
CA PHE A 80 2.63 8.43 9.70
C PHE A 80 1.95 9.79 9.55
N ASP A 81 1.55 10.38 10.67
CA ASP A 81 1.22 11.80 10.69
C ASP A 81 2.47 12.67 10.94
N ALA A 82 2.29 13.99 10.88
CA ALA A 82 3.34 14.98 11.08
C ALA A 82 4.02 14.90 12.45
N SER A 83 3.35 14.39 13.46
CA SER A 83 3.89 14.22 14.79
C SER A 83 4.66 12.91 14.97
N GLY A 84 4.69 12.05 13.93
CA GLY A 84 5.31 10.73 13.96
C GLY A 84 4.49 9.67 14.69
N VAL A 85 3.19 9.90 14.85
CA VAL A 85 2.22 8.90 15.29
C VAL A 85 1.85 8.06 14.09
N LEU A 86 1.81 6.74 14.26
CA LEU A 86 1.47 5.81 13.19
C LEU A 86 -0.02 5.51 13.23
N TRP A 87 -0.65 5.60 12.07
CA TRP A 87 -2.05 5.25 11.86
C TRP A 87 -2.12 3.99 11.01
N THR A 88 -2.99 3.05 11.39
CA THR A 88 -3.19 1.82 10.63
C THR A 88 -4.66 1.54 10.42
N THR A 89 -4.99 1.13 9.22
CA THR A 89 -6.28 0.51 8.89
C THR A 89 -6.22 -0.97 9.24
N GLY A 90 -7.36 -1.65 9.31
CA GLY A 90 -7.35 -3.11 9.42
C GLY A 90 -8.73 -3.69 9.68
N GLY A 91 -8.72 -4.96 10.07
CA GLY A 91 -9.88 -5.82 10.27
C GLY A 91 -9.71 -7.17 9.60
N THR A 92 -10.58 -8.12 9.90
CA THR A 92 -10.52 -9.43 9.26
C THR A 92 -11.04 -9.33 7.83
N LEU A 93 -10.15 -9.62 6.88
CA LEU A 93 -10.42 -9.57 5.45
C LEU A 93 -11.77 -10.22 5.08
N ARG A 94 -12.64 -9.46 4.41
CA ARG A 94 -13.96 -9.86 3.92
C ARG A 94 -14.96 -10.31 5.01
N LYS A 95 -14.64 -10.09 6.28
CA LYS A 95 -15.53 -10.43 7.39
C LYS A 95 -15.91 -9.21 8.22
N GLY A 96 -15.05 -8.19 8.24
CA GLY A 96 -15.24 -7.00 9.08
C GLY A 96 -15.29 -7.33 10.58
N PRO A 97 -15.62 -6.39 11.43
CA PRO A 97 -15.66 -4.97 11.11
C PRO A 97 -14.29 -4.43 10.69
N GLY A 98 -14.31 -3.26 10.03
CA GLY A 98 -13.10 -2.50 9.74
C GLY A 98 -12.71 -1.59 10.90
N TYR A 99 -11.44 -1.23 10.99
CA TYR A 99 -10.90 -0.39 12.06
C TYR A 99 -9.90 0.63 11.55
N ILE A 100 -9.76 1.71 12.33
CA ILE A 100 -8.59 2.57 12.36
C ILE A 100 -8.03 2.54 13.78
N TRP A 101 -6.73 2.27 13.89
CA TRP A 101 -5.99 2.40 15.14
C TRP A 101 -4.95 3.48 15.04
N GLN A 102 -4.79 4.20 16.15
CA GLN A 102 -3.65 5.06 16.44
C GLN A 102 -2.60 4.22 17.16
N VAL A 103 -1.36 4.27 16.70
CA VAL A 103 -0.24 3.59 17.33
C VAL A 103 0.79 4.64 17.73
N GLU A 104 0.93 4.84 19.03
CA GLU A 104 1.83 5.81 19.61
C GLU A 104 3.31 5.43 19.37
N ARG A 105 4.22 6.38 19.50
CA ARG A 105 5.67 6.15 19.31
C ARG A 105 6.28 5.07 20.22
N ASN A 106 5.63 4.75 21.33
CA ASN A 106 6.03 3.66 22.24
C ASN A 106 5.36 2.31 21.92
N GLY A 107 4.60 2.23 20.82
CA GLY A 107 3.86 1.04 20.42
C GLY A 107 2.49 0.86 21.09
N ALA A 108 2.04 1.79 21.93
CA ALA A 108 0.71 1.71 22.52
C ALA A 108 -0.37 1.91 21.45
N VAL A 109 -1.34 1.00 21.44
CA VAL A 109 -2.43 0.95 20.46
C VAL A 109 -3.71 1.49 21.05
N ARG A 110 -4.38 2.37 20.30
CA ARG A 110 -5.70 2.92 20.62
C ARG A 110 -6.62 2.75 19.42
N GLU A 111 -7.80 2.14 19.65
CA GLU A 111 -8.87 2.16 18.67
C GLU A 111 -9.39 3.58 18.46
N TRP A 112 -9.36 4.04 17.21
CA TRP A 112 -9.82 5.38 16.83
C TRP A 112 -11.22 5.35 16.24
N CYS A 113 -11.45 4.45 15.30
CA CYS A 113 -12.77 4.21 14.68
C CYS A 113 -12.99 2.73 14.45
N GLU A 114 -14.25 2.31 14.61
CA GLU A 114 -14.78 1.04 14.14
C GLU A 114 -15.82 1.31 13.05
N PHE A 115 -15.81 0.49 12.00
CA PHE A 115 -16.73 0.55 10.86
C PHE A 115 -17.44 -0.80 10.74
N PRO A 116 -18.64 -0.95 11.33
CA PRO A 116 -19.34 -2.25 11.40
C PRO A 116 -19.60 -2.88 10.02
N ASP A 117 -19.83 -2.05 9.01
CA ASP A 117 -20.18 -2.49 7.66
C ASP A 117 -18.97 -2.54 6.70
N ALA A 118 -17.79 -2.08 7.14
CA ALA A 118 -16.57 -2.16 6.33
C ALA A 118 -16.00 -3.57 6.39
N LEU A 119 -15.94 -4.22 5.24
CA LEU A 119 -15.48 -5.61 5.14
C LEU A 119 -14.02 -5.72 4.76
N PHE A 120 -13.42 -4.63 4.23
CA PHE A 120 -12.06 -4.67 3.72
C PHE A 120 -11.41 -3.27 3.78
N MET A 121 -11.03 -2.83 4.97
CA MET A 121 -10.18 -1.66 5.12
C MET A 121 -8.79 -1.99 4.55
N ASN A 122 -8.20 -1.04 3.78
CA ASN A 122 -6.96 -1.28 3.05
C ASN A 122 -6.01 -0.08 3.15
N GLY A 123 -5.34 0.32 2.06
CA GLY A 123 -4.35 1.37 2.05
C GLY A 123 -4.85 2.70 2.63
N CYS A 124 -3.96 3.47 3.22
CA CYS A 124 -4.28 4.79 3.76
C CYS A 124 -3.15 5.80 3.51
N THR A 125 -3.48 7.08 3.62
CA THR A 125 -2.53 8.18 3.50
C THR A 125 -3.02 9.43 4.23
N MET A 126 -2.10 10.30 4.64
CA MET A 126 -2.45 11.58 5.22
C MET A 126 -2.98 12.55 4.16
N HIS A 127 -4.10 13.19 4.42
CA HIS A 127 -4.60 14.30 3.63
C HIS A 127 -3.69 15.54 3.82
N PRO A 128 -3.48 16.40 2.80
CA PRO A 128 -2.61 17.58 2.91
C PRO A 128 -2.96 18.56 4.02
N ASN A 129 -4.17 18.53 4.56
CA ASN A 129 -4.55 19.35 5.71
C ASN A 129 -3.90 18.90 7.03
N GLY A 130 -3.18 17.77 7.06
CA GLY A 130 -2.47 17.24 8.23
C GLY A 130 -3.39 16.73 9.37
N ARG A 131 -4.71 16.73 9.18
CA ARG A 131 -5.70 16.41 10.21
C ARG A 131 -6.66 15.30 9.84
N THR A 132 -6.59 14.85 8.61
CA THR A 132 -7.48 13.83 8.05
C THR A 132 -6.65 12.67 7.53
N LEU A 133 -7.02 11.45 7.89
CA LEU A 133 -6.54 10.23 7.25
C LEU A 133 -7.52 9.84 6.16
N LEU A 134 -7.04 9.65 4.93
CA LEU A 134 -7.81 9.04 3.86
C LEU A 134 -7.54 7.54 3.86
N ALA A 135 -8.59 6.73 3.85
CA ALA A 135 -8.49 5.27 3.89
C ALA A 135 -9.39 4.62 2.84
N CYS A 136 -8.85 3.64 2.13
CA CYS A 136 -9.59 2.84 1.17
C CYS A 136 -10.45 1.79 1.90
N GLU A 137 -11.73 1.70 1.55
CA GLU A 137 -12.60 0.58 1.87
C GLU A 137 -12.84 -0.21 0.57
N SER A 138 -12.10 -1.29 0.40
CA SER A 138 -11.98 -2.02 -0.88
C SER A 138 -13.25 -2.78 -1.28
N SER A 139 -14.15 -3.10 -0.35
CA SER A 139 -15.36 -3.86 -0.66
C SER A 139 -16.47 -3.00 -1.28
N SER A 140 -16.55 -1.73 -0.91
CA SER A 140 -17.46 -0.74 -1.50
C SER A 140 -16.78 0.12 -2.57
N GLY A 141 -15.45 0.23 -2.50
CA GLY A 141 -14.64 1.15 -3.29
C GLY A 141 -14.61 2.58 -2.74
N HIS A 142 -15.16 2.83 -1.55
CA HIS A 142 -15.16 4.17 -0.96
C HIS A 142 -13.76 4.57 -0.47
N ILE A 143 -13.49 5.86 -0.52
CA ILE A 143 -12.40 6.48 0.24
C ILE A 143 -13.04 7.21 1.43
N LEU A 144 -12.65 6.80 2.62
CA LEU A 144 -13.15 7.39 3.86
C LEU A 144 -12.20 8.49 4.33
N ALA A 145 -12.73 9.62 4.81
CA ALA A 145 -11.99 10.66 5.50
C ALA A 145 -12.23 10.55 7.01
N ILE A 146 -11.18 10.28 7.75
CA ILE A 146 -11.21 10.10 9.20
C ILE A 146 -10.60 11.31 9.88
N ASP A 147 -11.36 11.99 10.76
CA ASP A 147 -10.87 13.13 11.55
C ASP A 147 -9.91 12.64 12.66
N LEU A 148 -8.64 13.02 12.57
CA LEU A 148 -7.62 12.64 13.55
C LEU A 148 -7.66 13.50 14.84
N GLY A 149 -8.50 14.53 14.87
CA GLY A 149 -8.78 15.32 16.07
C GLY A 149 -9.97 14.81 16.89
N GLN A 150 -10.82 13.96 16.31
CA GLN A 150 -12.06 13.51 16.94
C GLN A 150 -12.30 12.01 16.65
N PRO A 151 -12.12 11.12 17.65
CA PRO A 151 -12.43 9.71 17.51
C PRO A 151 -13.86 9.47 17.02
N ARG A 152 -14.04 8.45 16.17
CA ARG A 152 -15.33 8.03 15.60
C ARG A 152 -15.99 9.05 14.67
N ARG A 153 -15.27 10.12 14.27
CA ARG A 153 -15.74 11.07 13.26
C ARG A 153 -15.11 10.76 11.92
N TRP A 154 -15.95 10.47 10.94
CA TRP A 154 -15.55 10.17 9.57
C TRP A 154 -16.69 10.45 8.60
N GLU A 155 -16.35 10.52 7.33
CA GLU A 155 -17.29 10.67 6.21
C GLU A 155 -16.75 9.96 4.97
N VAL A 156 -17.61 9.74 3.97
CA VAL A 156 -17.17 9.29 2.65
C VAL A 156 -16.61 10.50 1.92
N TRP A 157 -15.28 10.50 1.69
CA TRP A 157 -14.57 11.57 0.96
C TRP A 157 -14.75 11.44 -0.54
N LEU A 158 -14.77 10.19 -1.04
CA LEU A 158 -14.92 9.89 -2.46
C LEU A 158 -15.62 8.55 -2.64
N GLU A 159 -16.57 8.54 -3.57
CA GLU A 159 -17.19 7.32 -4.08
C GLU A 159 -17.35 7.40 -5.60
N GLY A 160 -17.47 6.26 -6.26
CA GLY A 160 -17.69 6.21 -7.71
C GLY A 160 -17.59 4.80 -8.27
N GLU A 161 -18.28 4.58 -9.40
CA GLU A 161 -18.29 3.24 -10.03
C GLU A 161 -16.90 2.73 -10.40
N ARG A 162 -15.96 3.63 -10.75
CA ARG A 162 -14.59 3.26 -11.11
C ARG A 162 -13.77 2.74 -9.94
N LEU A 163 -14.16 3.05 -8.70
CA LEU A 163 -13.48 2.62 -7.48
C LEU A 163 -14.01 1.29 -6.94
N ARG A 164 -15.19 0.87 -7.39
CA ARG A 164 -15.84 -0.36 -6.92
C ARG A 164 -15.15 -1.61 -7.48
N PRO A 165 -15.15 -2.72 -6.75
CA PRO A 165 -14.70 -4.00 -7.31
C PRO A 165 -15.58 -4.42 -8.49
N ILE A 166 -15.01 -5.14 -9.45
CA ILE A 166 -15.77 -5.73 -10.57
C ILE A 166 -16.63 -6.88 -10.06
N GLU A 167 -16.05 -7.69 -9.18
CA GLU A 167 -16.68 -8.89 -8.62
C GLU A 167 -16.56 -8.89 -7.10
N ARG A 168 -17.53 -9.53 -6.45
CA ARG A 168 -17.49 -9.70 -5.00
C ARG A 168 -16.26 -10.51 -4.60
N GLY A 169 -15.45 -9.92 -3.72
CA GLY A 169 -14.25 -10.57 -3.19
C GLY A 169 -12.95 -10.09 -3.84
N TYR A 170 -13.00 -9.35 -4.94
CA TYR A 170 -11.84 -8.59 -5.43
C TYR A 170 -11.79 -7.21 -4.78
N PRO A 171 -10.61 -6.61 -4.54
CA PRO A 171 -10.53 -5.26 -4.02
C PRO A 171 -10.95 -4.23 -5.08
N GLY A 172 -11.74 -3.25 -4.67
CA GLY A 172 -11.94 -1.99 -5.40
C GLY A 172 -10.74 -1.07 -5.18
N SER A 173 -10.99 0.14 -4.63
CA SER A 173 -9.92 1.04 -4.16
C SER A 173 -9.00 0.29 -3.19
N ASN A 174 -7.67 0.39 -3.37
CA ASN A 174 -6.70 -0.39 -2.61
C ASN A 174 -5.61 0.51 -2.02
N GLY A 175 -4.48 0.73 -2.71
CA GLY A 175 -3.46 1.68 -2.30
C GLY A 175 -3.89 3.13 -2.60
N ILE A 176 -3.48 4.07 -1.75
CA ILE A 176 -3.71 5.51 -1.93
C ILE A 176 -2.48 6.31 -1.53
N LYS A 177 -2.04 7.22 -2.40
CA LYS A 177 -0.92 8.14 -2.13
C LYS A 177 -1.25 9.53 -2.67
N ILE A 178 -0.63 10.56 -2.09
CA ILE A 178 -0.83 11.94 -2.54
C ILE A 178 0.44 12.47 -3.18
N ARG A 179 0.26 13.08 -4.36
CA ARG A 179 1.34 13.77 -5.07
C ARG A 179 0.79 14.99 -5.80
N GLU A 180 1.45 16.15 -5.61
CA GLU A 180 1.16 17.40 -6.34
C GLU A 180 -0.33 17.82 -6.30
N GLY A 181 -0.98 17.68 -5.15
CA GLY A 181 -2.40 18.04 -4.97
C GLY A 181 -3.41 17.04 -5.55
N TRP A 182 -2.93 15.85 -5.97
CA TRP A 182 -3.75 14.76 -6.45
C TRP A 182 -3.69 13.56 -5.48
N ALA A 183 -4.82 13.00 -5.19
CA ALA A 183 -4.91 11.67 -4.61
C ALA A 183 -4.87 10.64 -5.74
N TRP A 184 -3.89 9.73 -5.69
CA TRP A 184 -3.75 8.62 -6.62
C TRP A 184 -4.19 7.35 -5.93
N ILE A 185 -4.99 6.54 -6.62
CA ILE A 185 -5.64 5.37 -6.05
C ILE A 185 -5.48 4.19 -7.01
N SER A 186 -4.93 3.09 -6.53
CA SER A 186 -4.98 1.82 -7.23
C SER A 186 -6.36 1.18 -7.07
N VAL A 187 -6.88 0.61 -8.15
CA VAL A 187 -8.15 -0.13 -8.15
C VAL A 187 -7.86 -1.53 -8.69
N SER A 188 -7.36 -2.40 -7.81
CA SER A 188 -6.72 -3.67 -8.18
C SER A 188 -7.64 -4.58 -8.98
N GLY A 189 -8.88 -4.77 -8.54
CA GLY A 189 -9.85 -5.61 -9.25
C GLY A 189 -10.27 -5.10 -10.63
N ARG A 190 -9.98 -3.84 -10.95
CA ARG A 190 -10.23 -3.25 -12.27
C ARG A 190 -8.96 -3.04 -13.08
N ARG A 191 -7.80 -3.30 -12.50
CA ARG A 191 -6.48 -3.01 -13.10
C ARG A 191 -6.36 -1.56 -13.56
N LEU A 192 -6.85 -0.64 -12.72
CA LEU A 192 -6.83 0.80 -12.96
C LEU A 192 -5.95 1.49 -11.93
N MET A 193 -5.29 2.54 -12.37
CA MET A 193 -4.83 3.63 -11.53
C MET A 193 -5.72 4.84 -11.84
N VAL A 194 -6.34 5.40 -10.84
CA VAL A 194 -7.10 6.65 -10.97
C VAL A 194 -6.43 7.75 -10.16
N ARG A 195 -6.73 8.99 -10.49
CA ARG A 195 -6.34 10.17 -9.71
C ARG A 195 -7.51 11.12 -9.55
N VAL A 196 -7.49 11.87 -8.46
CA VAL A 196 -8.55 12.80 -8.09
C VAL A 196 -7.90 14.08 -7.58
N PRO A 197 -8.21 15.26 -8.13
CA PRO A 197 -7.67 16.51 -7.62
C PRO A 197 -8.26 16.79 -6.23
N ILE A 198 -7.41 17.19 -5.28
CA ILE A 198 -7.83 17.67 -3.97
C ILE A 198 -8.14 19.15 -4.13
N GLN A 199 -9.41 19.52 -3.92
CA GLN A 199 -9.87 20.90 -4.05
C GLN A 199 -9.31 21.79 -2.92
N PRO A 200 -9.30 23.12 -3.09
CA PRO A 200 -8.80 24.03 -2.05
C PRO A 200 -9.50 23.91 -0.67
N ASP A 201 -10.75 23.46 -0.66
CA ASP A 201 -11.49 23.18 0.57
C ASP A 201 -11.21 21.77 1.15
N GLY A 202 -10.37 20.98 0.49
CA GLY A 202 -10.00 19.62 0.87
C GLY A 202 -10.94 18.54 0.34
N SER A 203 -12.01 18.89 -0.37
CA SER A 203 -12.92 17.92 -0.99
C SER A 203 -12.29 17.24 -2.21
N ALA A 204 -12.85 16.10 -2.60
CA ALA A 204 -12.46 15.39 -3.81
C ALA A 204 -13.08 16.06 -5.06
N GLY A 205 -12.30 16.18 -6.12
CA GLY A 205 -12.81 16.52 -7.45
C GLY A 205 -13.23 15.29 -8.25
N ASP A 206 -13.27 15.42 -9.57
CA ASP A 206 -13.70 14.34 -10.47
C ASP A 206 -12.61 13.24 -10.60
N ILE A 207 -13.06 11.99 -10.75
CA ILE A 207 -12.18 10.83 -10.93
C ILE A 207 -11.65 10.81 -12.38
N GLU A 208 -10.34 10.89 -12.53
CA GLU A 208 -9.64 10.71 -13.80
C GLU A 208 -8.94 9.34 -13.85
N ILE A 209 -8.96 8.67 -15.01
CA ILE A 209 -8.16 7.48 -15.24
C ILE A 209 -6.73 7.92 -15.57
N ALA A 210 -5.77 7.49 -14.74
CA ALA A 210 -4.36 7.78 -14.94
C ALA A 210 -3.63 6.67 -15.70
N ALA A 211 -4.01 5.40 -15.47
CA ALA A 211 -3.50 4.24 -16.21
C ALA A 211 -4.53 3.11 -16.23
N THR A 212 -4.46 2.30 -17.28
CA THR A 212 -5.28 1.09 -17.45
C THR A 212 -4.37 -0.13 -17.60
N HIS A 213 -4.95 -1.33 -17.44
CA HIS A 213 -4.23 -2.60 -17.56
C HIS A 213 -3.02 -2.68 -16.61
N LEU A 214 -3.10 -2.08 -15.44
CA LEU A 214 -2.05 -2.02 -14.46
C LEU A 214 -2.49 -2.71 -13.19
N GLN A 215 -2.00 -3.93 -12.99
CA GLN A 215 -2.18 -4.59 -11.70
C GLN A 215 -1.39 -3.81 -10.65
N ALA A 216 -2.08 -3.21 -9.70
CA ALA A 216 -1.45 -2.44 -8.64
C ALA A 216 -2.15 -2.80 -7.32
N ASP A 217 -1.36 -3.23 -6.36
CA ASP A 217 -1.76 -3.36 -4.97
C ASP A 217 -1.47 -2.03 -4.26
N ASP A 218 -0.28 -1.84 -3.72
CA ASP A 218 0.17 -0.51 -3.27
C ASP A 218 1.37 -0.05 -4.12
N PHE A 219 1.74 1.22 -3.99
CA PHE A 219 2.72 1.86 -4.85
C PHE A 219 3.43 3.03 -4.17
N ALA A 220 4.55 3.45 -4.75
CA ALA A 220 5.29 4.65 -4.34
C ALA A 220 5.67 5.48 -5.56
N PHE A 221 5.85 6.79 -5.37
CA PHE A 221 6.32 7.70 -6.41
C PHE A 221 7.82 7.97 -6.28
N GLY A 222 8.53 7.92 -7.41
CA GLY A 222 9.84 8.52 -7.56
C GLY A 222 9.75 10.02 -7.85
N MET A 223 10.87 10.73 -7.66
CA MET A 223 10.96 12.17 -7.98
C MET A 223 10.74 12.47 -9.46
N SER A 224 11.10 11.54 -10.37
CA SER A 224 10.87 11.67 -11.81
C SER A 224 9.38 11.65 -12.19
N GLY A 225 8.50 11.21 -11.28
CA GLY A 225 7.11 10.92 -11.56
C GLY A 225 6.83 9.48 -11.94
N SER A 226 7.86 8.62 -11.96
CA SER A 226 7.67 7.19 -12.08
C SER A 226 6.87 6.66 -10.90
N ILE A 227 6.03 5.66 -11.15
CA ILE A 227 5.27 4.93 -10.14
C ILE A 227 5.90 3.54 -10.00
N TYR A 228 6.29 3.19 -8.79
CA TYR A 228 6.82 1.89 -8.43
C TYR A 228 5.71 1.08 -7.77
N ILE A 229 5.42 -0.11 -8.26
CA ILE A 229 4.16 -0.81 -8.02
C ILE A 229 4.42 -2.25 -7.59
N ALA A 230 3.87 -2.63 -6.45
CA ALA A 230 3.68 -4.01 -6.05
C ALA A 230 2.43 -4.56 -6.75
N THR A 231 2.54 -5.72 -7.39
CA THR A 231 1.50 -6.21 -8.32
C THR A 231 0.66 -7.35 -7.76
N HIS A 232 0.61 -7.49 -6.43
CA HIS A 232 -0.15 -8.60 -5.83
C HIS A 232 -1.46 -8.88 -6.60
N PRO A 233 -1.76 -10.11 -6.99
CA PRO A 233 -1.03 -11.36 -6.70
C PRO A 233 -0.07 -11.84 -7.81
N GLU A 234 0.37 -10.98 -8.71
CA GLU A 234 1.14 -11.38 -9.92
C GLU A 234 2.63 -11.67 -9.67
N HIS A 235 3.11 -11.64 -8.44
CA HIS A 235 4.48 -11.96 -8.05
C HIS A 235 5.57 -11.14 -8.76
N THR A 236 5.26 -9.89 -9.13
CA THR A 236 6.21 -8.99 -9.80
C THR A 236 6.27 -7.63 -9.13
N PHE A 237 7.30 -6.87 -9.47
CA PHE A 237 7.44 -5.48 -9.09
C PHE A 237 7.73 -4.63 -10.33
N VAL A 238 6.93 -3.60 -10.57
CA VAL A 238 6.88 -2.87 -11.84
C VAL A 238 7.16 -1.39 -11.64
N ARG A 239 7.93 -0.79 -12.55
CA ARG A 239 8.00 0.66 -12.73
C ARG A 239 7.10 1.06 -13.91
N PHE A 240 6.25 2.03 -13.67
CA PHE A 240 5.45 2.71 -14.69
C PHE A 240 5.95 4.15 -14.80
N ASP A 241 6.54 4.51 -15.92
CA ASP A 241 7.17 5.81 -16.09
C ASP A 241 6.17 6.88 -16.60
N PRO A 242 6.53 8.18 -16.55
CA PRO A 242 5.65 9.26 -17.01
C PRO A 242 5.27 9.22 -18.50
N THR A 243 5.98 8.43 -19.31
CA THR A 243 5.64 8.24 -20.75
C THR A 243 4.60 7.14 -20.93
N GLY A 244 4.24 6.43 -19.87
CA GLY A 244 3.36 5.28 -19.90
C GLY A 244 4.08 3.95 -20.14
N ALA A 245 5.42 3.96 -20.24
CA ALA A 245 6.18 2.73 -20.42
C ALA A 245 6.25 1.93 -19.12
N ARG A 246 6.14 0.62 -19.26
CA ARG A 246 6.11 -0.34 -18.18
C ARG A 246 7.38 -1.19 -18.20
N THR A 247 8.02 -1.33 -17.04
CA THR A 247 9.21 -2.17 -16.88
C THR A 247 9.07 -3.02 -15.62
N THR A 248 9.10 -4.34 -15.77
CA THR A 248 9.20 -5.26 -14.63
C THR A 248 10.63 -5.24 -14.12
N LEU A 249 10.81 -4.78 -12.88
CA LEU A 249 12.10 -4.62 -12.22
C LEU A 249 12.50 -5.85 -11.38
N ALA A 250 11.54 -6.65 -10.96
CA ALA A 250 11.80 -7.84 -10.14
C ALA A 250 10.63 -8.83 -10.28
N GLY A 251 10.95 -10.11 -10.13
CA GLY A 251 10.03 -11.23 -10.16
C GLY A 251 10.30 -12.23 -9.02
N PRO A 252 9.77 -13.45 -9.09
CA PRO A 252 9.95 -14.48 -8.06
C PRO A 252 11.41 -14.77 -7.75
N GLU A 253 12.29 -14.79 -8.74
CA GLU A 253 13.74 -15.04 -8.57
C GLU A 253 14.43 -13.91 -7.79
N GLN A 254 13.89 -12.68 -7.84
CA GLN A 254 14.33 -11.53 -7.07
C GLN A 254 13.59 -11.41 -5.73
N GLY A 255 12.82 -12.43 -5.33
CA GLY A 255 12.13 -12.48 -4.04
C GLY A 255 10.73 -11.85 -4.00
N MET A 256 10.11 -11.55 -5.16
CA MET A 256 8.82 -10.84 -5.26
C MET A 256 7.60 -11.77 -5.26
N VAL A 257 7.67 -12.92 -4.62
CA VAL A 257 6.48 -13.80 -4.52
C VAL A 257 5.43 -13.14 -3.62
N GLY A 258 4.33 -12.68 -4.25
CA GLY A 258 3.25 -11.96 -3.56
C GLY A 258 3.70 -10.58 -3.07
N SER A 259 4.26 -9.73 -3.93
CA SER A 259 4.60 -8.34 -3.58
C SER A 259 3.35 -7.54 -3.27
N THR A 260 3.26 -6.93 -2.08
CA THR A 260 2.04 -6.28 -1.56
C THR A 260 2.15 -4.76 -1.55
N ALA A 261 3.24 -4.21 -1.01
CA ALA A 261 3.43 -2.77 -0.91
C ALA A 261 4.89 -2.36 -1.04
N CYS A 262 5.14 -1.06 -1.24
CA CYS A 262 6.49 -0.51 -1.30
C CYS A 262 6.58 0.90 -0.72
N ALA A 263 7.77 1.24 -0.21
CA ALA A 263 8.10 2.59 0.24
C ALA A 263 9.60 2.87 0.04
N PHE A 264 9.92 4.13 -0.25
CA PHE A 264 11.31 4.58 -0.33
C PHE A 264 11.93 4.73 1.05
N GLY A 265 13.22 4.40 1.14
CA GLY A 265 14.04 4.71 2.29
C GLY A 265 14.15 6.21 2.52
N ARG A 266 14.49 6.60 3.76
CA ARG A 266 14.57 8.00 4.19
C ARG A 266 15.84 8.34 4.95
N ALA A 267 16.56 7.33 5.41
CA ALA A 267 17.86 7.56 6.05
C ALA A 267 18.88 8.13 5.04
N PRO A 268 19.84 8.95 5.48
CA PRO A 268 20.91 9.43 4.63
C PRO A 268 21.65 8.28 3.91
N GLY A 269 21.68 8.35 2.58
CA GLY A 269 22.26 7.32 1.72
C GLY A 269 21.30 6.18 1.34
N ASP A 270 20.08 6.18 1.85
CA ASP A 270 19.04 5.18 1.55
C ASP A 270 17.85 5.75 0.75
N GLU A 271 17.91 7.02 0.38
CA GLU A 271 16.80 7.75 -0.26
C GLU A 271 16.44 7.19 -1.65
N LYS A 272 17.39 6.47 -2.28
CA LYS A 272 17.19 5.80 -3.57
C LYS A 272 16.87 4.32 -3.44
N ALA A 273 16.90 3.81 -2.22
CA ALA A 273 16.46 2.47 -1.93
C ALA A 273 14.95 2.39 -1.81
N LEU A 274 14.39 1.30 -2.27
CA LEU A 274 12.97 0.99 -2.17
C LEU A 274 12.82 -0.33 -1.44
N TYR A 275 11.98 -0.33 -0.43
CA TYR A 275 11.60 -1.50 0.35
C TYR A 275 10.28 -2.04 -0.15
N VAL A 276 10.18 -3.36 -0.31
CA VAL A 276 8.99 -4.06 -0.79
C VAL A 276 8.62 -5.17 0.18
N THR A 277 7.37 -5.21 0.60
CA THR A 277 6.80 -6.32 1.39
C THR A 277 6.22 -7.40 0.48
N THR A 278 6.25 -8.65 0.95
CA THR A 278 5.64 -9.79 0.24
C THR A 278 4.81 -10.64 1.19
N ASP A 279 3.86 -11.40 0.65
CA ASP A 279 3.09 -12.39 1.39
C ASP A 279 3.60 -13.83 1.20
N GLY A 280 4.67 -14.02 0.41
CA GLY A 280 5.22 -15.34 0.12
C GLY A 280 4.27 -16.26 -0.67
N GLY A 281 3.23 -15.71 -1.31
CA GLY A 281 2.18 -16.47 -1.98
C GLY A 281 1.12 -17.00 -1.02
N PHE A 282 0.89 -16.29 0.09
CA PHE A 282 -0.09 -16.67 1.11
C PHE A 282 -1.53 -16.73 0.56
N LEU A 283 -1.94 -15.74 -0.23
CA LEU A 283 -3.28 -15.71 -0.85
C LEU A 283 -3.33 -16.51 -2.15
N ILE A 284 -2.32 -16.37 -3.00
CA ILE A 284 -2.20 -17.11 -4.26
C ILE A 284 -0.80 -17.70 -4.31
N PRO A 285 -0.66 -19.02 -4.07
CA PRO A 285 0.65 -19.67 -4.08
C PRO A 285 1.32 -19.59 -5.45
N HIS A 286 2.62 -19.27 -5.44
CA HIS A 286 3.46 -19.46 -6.62
C HIS A 286 3.60 -20.96 -6.96
N GLU A 287 4.05 -21.30 -8.16
CA GLU A 287 4.27 -22.71 -8.58
C GLU A 287 5.22 -23.49 -7.65
N SER A 288 6.14 -22.79 -7.00
CA SER A 288 7.04 -23.35 -5.96
C SER A 288 6.39 -23.51 -4.58
N GLY A 289 5.06 -23.23 -4.47
CA GLY A 289 4.32 -23.26 -3.21
C GLY A 289 4.42 -21.98 -2.39
N ILE A 290 3.87 -22.01 -1.17
CA ILE A 290 3.93 -20.89 -0.22
C ILE A 290 5.35 -20.81 0.34
N GLN A 291 5.93 -19.61 0.29
CA GLN A 291 7.27 -19.29 0.76
C GLN A 291 7.24 -18.43 2.03
N ASP A 292 8.40 -18.25 2.64
CA ASP A 292 8.59 -17.24 3.67
C ASP A 292 8.31 -15.85 3.10
N ALA A 293 7.55 -15.03 3.81
CA ALA A 293 7.32 -13.63 3.46
C ALA A 293 8.61 -12.82 3.69
N LYS A 294 8.83 -11.78 2.90
CA LYS A 294 10.10 -11.04 2.88
C LYS A 294 9.89 -9.54 2.91
N LEU A 295 10.86 -8.85 3.49
CA LEU A 295 11.15 -7.46 3.20
C LEU A 295 12.35 -7.44 2.26
N VAL A 296 12.13 -6.94 1.04
CA VAL A 296 13.14 -6.88 -0.01
C VAL A 296 13.53 -5.43 -0.25
N ARG A 297 14.84 -5.16 -0.35
CA ARG A 297 15.42 -3.85 -0.66
C ARG A 297 16.02 -3.86 -2.06
N MET A 298 15.83 -2.78 -2.82
CA MET A 298 16.43 -2.58 -4.13
C MET A 298 16.80 -1.11 -4.36
N GLU A 299 17.86 -0.83 -5.12
CA GLU A 299 18.25 0.50 -5.55
C GLU A 299 17.60 0.82 -6.89
N VAL A 300 16.77 1.85 -6.95
CA VAL A 300 16.03 2.21 -8.17
C VAL A 300 16.59 3.42 -8.92
N GLY A 301 17.69 4.01 -8.39
CA GLY A 301 18.45 5.07 -9.07
C GLY A 301 17.93 6.49 -8.86
N GLU A 302 16.73 6.67 -8.33
CA GLU A 302 16.15 7.98 -7.99
C GLU A 302 15.59 7.98 -6.57
N PRO A 303 15.53 9.13 -5.89
CA PRO A 303 14.87 9.23 -4.59
C PRO A 303 13.35 9.20 -4.71
N GLY A 304 12.71 8.82 -3.60
CA GLY A 304 11.26 8.83 -3.48
C GLY A 304 10.67 10.24 -3.41
N TRP A 305 9.45 10.40 -3.92
CA TRP A 305 8.64 11.59 -3.69
C TRP A 305 8.34 11.70 -2.19
N PRO A 306 8.54 12.88 -1.58
CA PRO A 306 8.22 13.07 -0.16
C PRO A 306 6.73 12.82 0.09
N LEU A 307 6.39 11.81 0.86
CA LEU A 307 5.05 11.70 1.40
C LEU A 307 4.83 12.86 2.37
N LEU A 308 3.60 13.37 2.42
CA LEU A 308 3.20 14.40 3.36
C LEU A 308 3.30 13.85 4.80
N GLN A 309 4.50 13.92 5.32
CA GLN A 309 4.78 13.82 6.75
C GLN A 309 5.14 15.25 7.13
N GLY A 310 4.31 15.87 7.92
CA GLY A 310 4.31 17.29 8.22
C GLY A 310 5.62 18.01 8.06
N ALA A 311 5.48 19.21 7.56
CA ALA A 311 6.55 20.19 7.56
C ALA A 311 7.02 20.47 8.98
#